data_53b86f19070cd879b323139b1cac6376
#
_entry.id   53b86f19070cd879b323139b1cac6376
#
_cell.length_a   1.000
_cell.length_b   1.000
_cell.length_c   1.000
_cell.angle_alpha   90.00
_cell.angle_beta   90.00
_cell.angle_gamma   90.00
#
_symmetry.space_group_name_H-M   'P 1'
#
loop_
_entity.id
_entity.type
_entity.pdbx_description
1 polymer ?
#
loop_
_entity_poly.entity_id
_entity_poly.type
_entity_poly.pdbx_seq_one_letter_code
_entity_poly.pdbx_strand_id
1 'polypeptide(L)'
;MTRPPDPRWDLDDRRNARIRRMREERQGGGPRRTFQPVVLIGWFAAVIALLGVLIIIGFIAFAPRLMSWVQDHPGSIEQGPVQAFVRWYQPDALADEALSDDGARASVTVEDGASDAEIAQLLFDEGLIKSPLAFQWAVIQAGREGTLQAGTYDLSPSLRPSEIVAALRQEAGPEVEITLQEGWRLEEVVGYLSTTKLTMNIDDFTELVENPPADLIREYDFLVDLPKGRTLEGYLYPDTYRIDGSWDARAVLDVLLSTFGERLTNRVRKGIEEQGLTIDEAVTLASIVEREAVLDKERPLIAGVYVNRVQQPEAETRGLLNADPTLQYALATDANRGTSPMEWGSIEWWPPLQVGGADVELPDRLAGYQTYLNPGLPPTPIASPRAASLKAVAAAATDRGYYYFVAACPGGERDGSHYFAATYAQQQANIQRAKAECPG
;
A
#
# COMPACT_ATOMS: atom_id res chain seq x y z
N MET A 1 -30.21 117.49 24.83
CA MET A 1 -29.08 116.99 24.03
C MET A 1 -29.18 115.47 23.98
N THR A 2 -29.85 114.95 22.95
CA THR A 2 -30.03 113.49 22.74
C THR A 2 -28.97 113.00 21.81
N ARG A 3 -28.23 111.98 22.30
CA ARG A 3 -27.18 111.33 21.55
C ARG A 3 -27.77 110.45 20.43
N PRO A 4 -27.20 110.39 19.21
CA PRO A 4 -27.73 109.56 18.15
C PRO A 4 -27.40 108.06 18.42
N PRO A 5 -28.18 107.12 17.92
CA PRO A 5 -27.96 105.69 18.16
C PRO A 5 -26.75 105.16 17.36
N ASP A 6 -26.06 104.21 18.01
CA ASP A 6 -24.86 103.58 17.49
C ASP A 6 -25.13 102.63 16.30
N PRO A 7 -24.47 102.84 15.16
CA PRO A 7 -24.77 102.10 13.92
C PRO A 7 -24.43 100.56 13.97
N ARG A 8 -23.95 100.09 15.10
CA ARG A 8 -23.60 98.66 15.22
C ARG A 8 -24.75 97.69 15.47
N TRP A 9 -25.93 98.23 15.87
CA TRP A 9 -27.12 97.41 16.14
C TRP A 9 -27.81 96.91 14.84
N ASP A 10 -27.67 97.59 13.74
CA ASP A 10 -28.31 97.21 12.47
C ASP A 10 -27.58 96.04 11.73
N LEU A 11 -26.31 95.80 12.08
CA LEU A 11 -25.51 94.72 11.49
C LEU A 11 -25.78 93.33 12.12
N ASP A 12 -26.07 93.31 13.42
CA ASP A 12 -26.32 92.05 14.13
C ASP A 12 -27.74 91.50 13.84
N ASP A 13 -28.75 92.42 13.63
CA ASP A 13 -30.10 92.01 13.27
C ASP A 13 -30.12 91.41 11.85
N ARG A 14 -29.39 92.05 10.94
CA ARG A 14 -29.26 91.49 9.54
C ARG A 14 -28.53 90.20 9.49
N ARG A 15 -27.54 89.97 10.38
CA ARG A 15 -26.78 88.72 10.48
C ARG A 15 -27.67 87.63 11.07
N ASN A 16 -28.46 87.95 12.07
CA ASN A 16 -29.34 86.96 12.71
C ASN A 16 -30.52 86.60 11.82
N ALA A 17 -31.08 87.57 11.03
CA ALA A 17 -32.13 87.30 10.02
C ALA A 17 -31.60 86.38 8.89
N ARG A 18 -30.36 86.57 8.46
CA ARG A 18 -29.71 85.69 7.45
C ARG A 18 -29.43 84.27 7.98
N ILE A 19 -29.07 84.14 9.23
CA ILE A 19 -28.86 82.84 9.88
C ILE A 19 -30.20 82.13 10.10
N ARG A 20 -31.28 82.82 10.41
CA ARG A 20 -32.63 82.24 10.49
C ARG A 20 -33.11 81.74 9.11
N ARG A 21 -32.97 82.52 8.04
CA ARG A 21 -33.36 82.11 6.68
C ARG A 21 -32.54 80.89 6.22
N MET A 22 -31.24 80.81 6.50
CA MET A 22 -30.43 79.64 6.19
C MET A 22 -30.77 78.40 7.06
N ARG A 23 -31.38 78.57 8.21
CA ARG A 23 -31.93 77.48 9.03
C ARG A 23 -33.26 76.98 8.52
N GLU A 24 -34.11 77.83 8.07
CA GLU A 24 -35.43 77.49 7.49
C GLU A 24 -35.27 76.79 6.13
N GLU A 25 -34.37 77.26 5.27
CA GLU A 25 -34.04 76.58 4.01
C GLU A 25 -33.38 75.17 4.20
N ARG A 26 -32.77 74.91 5.38
CA ARG A 26 -32.28 73.56 5.71
C ARG A 26 -33.35 72.65 6.30
N GLN A 27 -34.51 73.11 6.66
CA GLN A 27 -35.63 72.31 7.20
C GLN A 27 -36.69 71.94 6.16
N GLY A 28 -36.58 72.41 4.93
CA GLY A 28 -37.40 72.00 3.80
C GLY A 28 -36.88 70.66 3.24
N GLY A 29 -36.88 69.65 4.09
CA GLY A 29 -36.55 68.27 3.69
C GLY A 29 -37.70 67.70 2.85
N GLY A 30 -37.54 67.68 1.53
CA GLY A 30 -38.34 66.83 0.67
C GLY A 30 -38.25 65.40 1.09
N PRO A 31 -39.18 64.51 0.73
CA PRO A 31 -39.20 63.14 1.20
C PRO A 31 -37.86 62.42 0.82
N ARG A 32 -37.03 62.14 1.84
CA ARG A 32 -35.90 61.27 1.67
C ARG A 32 -36.46 59.94 1.24
N ARG A 33 -36.33 59.57 -0.05
CA ARG A 33 -36.45 58.21 -0.51
C ARG A 33 -35.36 57.42 0.26
N THR A 34 -35.76 56.74 1.32
CA THR A 34 -34.93 55.72 1.99
C THR A 34 -34.76 54.59 0.99
N PHE A 35 -33.64 54.61 0.29
CA PHE A 35 -33.17 53.42 -0.42
C PHE A 35 -33.05 52.33 0.63
N GLN A 36 -33.97 51.36 0.61
CA GLN A 36 -33.89 50.20 1.50
C GLN A 36 -32.76 49.30 0.99
N PRO A 37 -31.61 49.25 1.64
CA PRO A 37 -30.47 48.40 1.18
C PRO A 37 -30.85 46.92 1.11
N VAL A 38 -31.86 46.51 1.86
CA VAL A 38 -32.41 45.15 1.88
C VAL A 38 -32.96 44.70 0.51
N VAL A 39 -33.60 45.61 -0.26
CA VAL A 39 -34.14 45.27 -1.58
C VAL A 39 -33.01 45.08 -2.61
N LEU A 40 -31.96 45.89 -2.54
CA LEU A 40 -30.79 45.75 -3.42
C LEU A 40 -30.02 44.46 -3.12
N ILE A 41 -29.84 44.10 -1.84
CA ILE A 41 -29.19 42.85 -1.41
C ILE A 41 -30.03 41.66 -1.90
N GLY A 42 -31.34 41.69 -1.77
CA GLY A 42 -32.24 40.65 -2.27
C GLY A 42 -32.15 40.46 -3.79
N TRP A 43 -32.10 41.53 -4.57
CA TRP A 43 -31.92 41.48 -6.03
C TRP A 43 -30.54 40.94 -6.42
N PHE A 44 -29.48 41.32 -5.70
CA PHE A 44 -28.13 40.84 -5.94
C PHE A 44 -28.01 39.33 -5.62
N ALA A 45 -28.62 38.89 -4.52
CA ALA A 45 -28.69 37.47 -4.16
C ALA A 45 -29.51 36.65 -5.20
N ALA A 46 -30.63 37.21 -5.70
CA ALA A 46 -31.45 36.57 -6.72
C ALA A 46 -30.69 36.44 -8.07
N VAL A 47 -29.95 37.48 -8.47
CA VAL A 47 -29.11 37.46 -9.69
C VAL A 47 -27.98 36.46 -9.56
N ILE A 48 -27.30 36.39 -8.40
CA ILE A 48 -26.25 35.38 -8.15
C ILE A 48 -26.85 33.96 -8.18
N ALA A 49 -28.01 33.77 -7.55
CA ALA A 49 -28.71 32.48 -7.59
C ALA A 49 -29.11 32.08 -9.02
N LEU A 50 -29.63 33.03 -9.80
CA LEU A 50 -29.99 32.80 -11.20
C LEU A 50 -28.76 32.47 -12.06
N LEU A 51 -27.67 33.21 -11.88
CA LEU A 51 -26.40 32.94 -12.56
C LEU A 51 -25.86 31.56 -12.13
N GLY A 52 -25.95 31.21 -10.86
CA GLY A 52 -25.58 29.86 -10.36
C GLY A 52 -26.40 28.77 -11.03
N VAL A 53 -27.71 28.94 -11.13
CA VAL A 53 -28.61 27.99 -11.82
C VAL A 53 -28.28 27.88 -13.31
N LEU A 54 -28.01 29.00 -13.99
CA LEU A 54 -27.62 29.01 -15.41
C LEU A 54 -26.28 28.35 -15.63
N ILE A 55 -25.31 28.51 -14.72
CA ILE A 55 -24.03 27.84 -14.76
C ILE A 55 -24.22 26.32 -14.57
N ILE A 56 -25.06 25.91 -13.61
CA ILE A 56 -25.39 24.50 -13.38
C ILE A 56 -26.08 23.87 -14.61
N ILE A 57 -27.07 24.54 -15.17
CA ILE A 57 -27.78 24.08 -16.38
C ILE A 57 -26.81 24.01 -17.57
N GLY A 58 -25.97 25.04 -17.77
CA GLY A 58 -24.94 25.05 -18.80
C GLY A 58 -23.94 23.91 -18.61
N PHE A 59 -23.53 23.64 -17.38
CA PHE A 59 -22.60 22.57 -17.03
C PHE A 59 -23.24 21.19 -17.28
N ILE A 60 -24.48 20.95 -16.84
CA ILE A 60 -25.21 19.68 -17.09
C ILE A 60 -25.38 19.44 -18.59
N ALA A 61 -25.66 20.46 -19.38
CA ALA A 61 -25.81 20.36 -20.83
C ALA A 61 -24.46 20.16 -21.56
N PHE A 62 -23.36 20.66 -20.99
CA PHE A 62 -22.02 20.58 -21.57
C PHE A 62 -21.25 19.32 -21.13
N ALA A 63 -21.52 18.82 -19.93
CA ALA A 63 -20.80 17.69 -19.34
C ALA A 63 -20.80 16.41 -20.23
N PRO A 64 -21.92 15.98 -20.88
CA PRO A 64 -21.91 14.83 -21.77
C PRO A 64 -21.02 15.05 -23.01
N ARG A 65 -21.03 16.28 -23.57
CA ARG A 65 -20.17 16.61 -24.74
C ARG A 65 -18.70 16.66 -24.36
N LEU A 66 -18.38 17.17 -23.16
CA LEU A 66 -17.01 17.16 -22.65
C LEU A 66 -16.55 15.73 -22.40
N MET A 67 -17.41 14.88 -21.86
CA MET A 67 -17.08 13.47 -21.63
C MET A 67 -16.84 12.70 -22.94
N SER A 68 -17.66 12.91 -23.96
CA SER A 68 -17.43 12.36 -25.30
C SER A 68 -16.09 12.84 -25.88
N TRP A 69 -15.78 14.14 -25.73
CA TRP A 69 -14.50 14.66 -26.18
C TRP A 69 -13.32 14.03 -25.43
N VAL A 70 -13.43 13.79 -24.11
CA VAL A 70 -12.40 13.10 -23.32
C VAL A 70 -12.21 11.65 -23.80
N GLN A 71 -13.29 10.96 -24.14
CA GLN A 71 -13.20 9.59 -24.71
C GLN A 71 -12.46 9.56 -26.04
N ASP A 72 -12.64 10.59 -26.88
CA ASP A 72 -11.93 10.74 -28.16
C ASP A 72 -10.48 11.25 -27.99
N HIS A 73 -10.14 11.80 -26.80
CA HIS A 73 -8.83 12.39 -26.49
C HIS A 73 -8.35 11.94 -25.10
N PRO A 74 -8.08 10.65 -24.89
CA PRO A 74 -7.77 10.08 -23.58
C PRO A 74 -6.52 10.69 -22.93
N GLY A 75 -5.49 11.06 -23.70
CA GLY A 75 -4.31 11.78 -23.20
C GLY A 75 -4.62 13.11 -22.48
N SER A 76 -5.82 13.69 -22.71
CA SER A 76 -6.27 14.88 -21.98
C SER A 76 -6.49 14.63 -20.48
N ILE A 77 -6.66 13.38 -20.06
CA ILE A 77 -6.87 12.97 -18.65
C ILE A 77 -5.65 13.25 -17.79
N GLU A 78 -4.45 13.29 -18.35
CA GLU A 78 -3.24 13.69 -17.62
C GLU A 78 -3.32 15.12 -17.08
N GLN A 79 -4.16 15.97 -17.68
CA GLN A 79 -4.42 17.31 -17.20
C GLN A 79 -5.31 17.25 -15.95
N GLY A 80 -4.78 17.65 -14.79
CA GLY A 80 -5.48 17.60 -13.50
C GLY A 80 -6.92 18.10 -13.50
N PRO A 81 -7.29 19.22 -14.18
CA PRO A 81 -8.68 19.67 -14.27
C PRO A 81 -9.61 18.69 -15.01
N VAL A 82 -9.10 18.04 -16.09
CA VAL A 82 -9.88 17.06 -16.86
C VAL A 82 -10.07 15.78 -16.03
N GLN A 83 -9.03 15.30 -15.38
CA GLN A 83 -9.10 14.16 -14.47
C GLN A 83 -10.11 14.40 -13.33
N ALA A 84 -10.06 15.59 -12.70
CA ALA A 84 -11.00 15.96 -11.65
C ALA A 84 -12.44 16.00 -12.16
N PHE A 85 -12.67 16.49 -13.40
CA PHE A 85 -13.97 16.48 -14.04
C PHE A 85 -14.48 15.04 -14.27
N VAL A 86 -13.66 14.14 -14.83
CA VAL A 86 -14.03 12.74 -15.09
C VAL A 86 -14.40 12.04 -13.79
N ARG A 87 -13.57 12.13 -12.75
CA ARG A 87 -13.84 11.54 -11.42
C ARG A 87 -15.12 12.10 -10.77
N TRP A 88 -15.43 13.35 -10.99
CA TRP A 88 -16.66 13.97 -10.47
C TRP A 88 -17.90 13.53 -11.26
N TYR A 89 -17.81 13.46 -12.61
CA TYR A 89 -18.94 13.17 -13.49
C TYR A 89 -19.27 11.67 -13.56
N GLN A 90 -18.24 10.82 -13.62
CA GLN A 90 -18.31 9.35 -13.60
C GLN A 90 -17.20 8.81 -12.69
N PRO A 91 -17.44 8.67 -11.38
CA PRO A 91 -16.42 8.29 -10.40
C PRO A 91 -15.65 7.01 -10.76
N ASP A 92 -16.36 6.04 -11.35
CA ASP A 92 -15.80 4.73 -11.68
C ASP A 92 -15.17 4.66 -13.08
N ALA A 93 -15.25 5.76 -13.88
CA ALA A 93 -14.77 5.74 -15.27
C ALA A 93 -13.26 5.54 -15.40
N LEU A 94 -12.48 5.88 -14.36
CA LEU A 94 -11.03 5.70 -14.29
C LEU A 94 -10.62 4.68 -13.22
N ALA A 95 -11.57 3.88 -12.72
CA ALA A 95 -11.28 2.91 -11.68
C ALA A 95 -10.50 1.72 -12.26
N ASP A 96 -9.39 1.39 -11.61
CA ASP A 96 -8.63 0.18 -11.91
C ASP A 96 -9.21 -1.00 -11.12
N GLU A 97 -10.44 -1.38 -11.50
CA GLU A 97 -11.21 -2.45 -10.86
C GLU A 97 -11.63 -3.50 -11.87
N ALA A 98 -11.54 -4.76 -11.49
CA ALA A 98 -12.06 -5.87 -12.26
C ALA A 98 -13.58 -5.73 -12.54
N LEU A 99 -14.03 -6.26 -13.67
CA LEU A 99 -15.48 -6.25 -14.01
C LEU A 99 -16.26 -7.18 -13.08
N SER A 100 -15.71 -8.34 -12.76
CA SER A 100 -16.32 -9.34 -11.89
C SER A 100 -15.26 -10.22 -11.24
N ASP A 101 -15.63 -10.99 -10.22
CA ASP A 101 -14.76 -12.01 -9.61
C ASP A 101 -14.80 -13.34 -10.38
N ASP A 102 -15.47 -13.38 -11.55
CA ASP A 102 -15.57 -14.58 -12.38
C ASP A 102 -14.25 -14.83 -13.10
N GLY A 103 -13.60 -15.94 -12.79
CA GLY A 103 -12.36 -16.38 -13.42
C GLY A 103 -12.51 -16.98 -14.82
N ALA A 104 -13.70 -16.92 -15.44
CA ALA A 104 -13.90 -17.37 -16.80
C ALA A 104 -12.98 -16.60 -17.77
N ARG A 105 -12.33 -17.32 -18.68
CA ARG A 105 -11.43 -16.71 -19.67
C ARG A 105 -12.11 -16.60 -21.03
N ALA A 106 -11.84 -15.50 -21.71
CA ALA A 106 -12.27 -15.27 -23.10
C ALA A 106 -11.04 -15.05 -23.99
N SER A 107 -11.04 -15.66 -25.15
CA SER A 107 -9.99 -15.47 -26.15
C SER A 107 -10.32 -14.23 -26.98
N VAL A 108 -9.46 -13.22 -26.92
CA VAL A 108 -9.61 -11.91 -27.59
C VAL A 108 -8.48 -11.73 -28.59
N THR A 109 -8.81 -11.36 -29.83
CA THR A 109 -7.80 -11.08 -30.86
C THR A 109 -7.70 -9.58 -31.10
N VAL A 110 -6.50 -9.03 -30.82
CA VAL A 110 -6.14 -7.65 -31.15
C VAL A 110 -5.51 -7.61 -32.52
N GLU A 111 -6.11 -6.86 -33.45
CA GLU A 111 -5.63 -6.71 -34.82
C GLU A 111 -4.34 -5.88 -34.89
N ASP A 112 -3.51 -6.16 -35.92
CA ASP A 112 -2.29 -5.40 -36.16
C ASP A 112 -2.61 -3.91 -36.47
N GLY A 113 -1.97 -2.98 -35.73
CA GLY A 113 -2.19 -1.55 -35.88
C GLY A 113 -3.45 -1.02 -35.20
N ALA A 114 -4.16 -1.82 -34.39
CA ALA A 114 -5.27 -1.33 -33.57
C ALA A 114 -4.79 -0.27 -32.59
N SER A 115 -5.54 0.83 -32.49
CA SER A 115 -5.28 1.89 -31.52
C SER A 115 -5.70 1.46 -30.11
N ASP A 116 -5.14 2.10 -29.08
CA ASP A 116 -5.52 1.86 -27.68
C ASP A 116 -7.04 2.07 -27.44
N ALA A 117 -7.67 2.97 -28.20
CA ALA A 117 -9.11 3.21 -28.14
C ALA A 117 -9.92 2.06 -28.75
N GLU A 118 -9.46 1.51 -29.87
CA GLU A 118 -10.10 0.34 -30.52
C GLU A 118 -9.95 -0.91 -29.65
N ILE A 119 -8.78 -1.10 -29.04
CA ILE A 119 -8.55 -2.20 -28.08
C ILE A 119 -9.45 -2.04 -26.85
N ALA A 120 -9.56 -0.82 -26.28
CA ALA A 120 -10.42 -0.53 -25.15
C ALA A 120 -11.91 -0.85 -25.48
N GLN A 121 -12.36 -0.51 -26.68
CA GLN A 121 -13.71 -0.78 -27.12
C GLN A 121 -13.94 -2.28 -27.30
N LEU A 122 -12.99 -2.99 -27.92
CA LEU A 122 -13.04 -4.44 -28.10
C LEU A 122 -13.17 -5.16 -26.75
N LEU A 123 -12.33 -4.80 -25.76
CA LEU A 123 -12.37 -5.39 -24.42
C LEU A 123 -13.68 -5.11 -23.69
N PHE A 124 -14.27 -3.95 -23.91
CA PHE A 124 -15.58 -3.59 -23.37
C PHE A 124 -16.71 -4.39 -24.00
N ASP A 125 -16.71 -4.54 -25.35
CA ASP A 125 -17.70 -5.28 -26.09
C ASP A 125 -17.66 -6.80 -25.78
N GLU A 126 -16.47 -7.34 -25.51
CA GLU A 126 -16.26 -8.73 -25.05
C GLU A 126 -16.56 -8.92 -23.54
N GLY A 127 -16.96 -7.86 -22.82
CA GLY A 127 -17.34 -7.94 -21.42
C GLY A 127 -16.17 -8.25 -20.47
N LEU A 128 -14.98 -7.72 -20.75
CA LEU A 128 -13.76 -7.92 -19.95
C LEU A 128 -13.44 -6.73 -19.03
N ILE A 129 -13.95 -5.54 -19.36
CA ILE A 129 -13.71 -4.31 -18.59
C ILE A 129 -15.01 -3.53 -18.36
N LYS A 130 -15.07 -2.76 -17.26
CA LYS A 130 -16.21 -1.89 -16.91
C LYS A 130 -16.31 -0.63 -17.79
N SER A 131 -15.17 -0.10 -18.21
CA SER A 131 -15.08 1.18 -18.90
C SER A 131 -13.90 1.21 -19.88
N PRO A 132 -14.12 1.56 -21.15
CA PRO A 132 -13.02 1.79 -22.10
C PRO A 132 -12.05 2.86 -21.61
N LEU A 133 -12.55 3.89 -20.91
CA LEU A 133 -11.72 4.97 -20.41
C LEU A 133 -10.81 4.53 -19.26
N ALA A 134 -11.25 3.58 -18.41
CA ALA A 134 -10.41 2.99 -17.37
C ALA A 134 -9.21 2.26 -17.96
N PHE A 135 -9.43 1.50 -19.03
CA PHE A 135 -8.35 0.81 -19.74
C PHE A 135 -7.38 1.81 -20.40
N GLN A 136 -7.90 2.80 -21.14
CA GLN A 136 -7.05 3.83 -21.74
C GLN A 136 -6.26 4.61 -20.69
N TRP A 137 -6.86 4.87 -19.53
CA TRP A 137 -6.16 5.49 -18.40
C TRP A 137 -5.05 4.59 -17.84
N ALA A 138 -5.28 3.28 -17.74
CA ALA A 138 -4.26 2.31 -17.33
C ALA A 138 -3.09 2.27 -18.34
N VAL A 139 -3.37 2.34 -19.63
CA VAL A 139 -2.33 2.42 -20.71
C VAL A 139 -1.47 3.67 -20.51
N ILE A 140 -2.09 4.85 -20.29
CA ILE A 140 -1.40 6.12 -20.07
C ILE A 140 -0.53 6.04 -18.80
N GLN A 141 -1.10 5.55 -17.68
CA GLN A 141 -0.37 5.41 -16.42
C GLN A 141 0.83 4.47 -16.54
N ALA A 142 0.71 3.44 -17.36
CA ALA A 142 1.81 2.54 -17.65
C ALA A 142 2.85 3.13 -18.64
N GLY A 143 2.61 4.34 -19.20
CA GLY A 143 3.45 4.94 -20.24
C GLY A 143 3.53 4.07 -21.50
N ARG A 144 2.41 3.48 -21.93
CA ARG A 144 2.34 2.42 -22.94
C ARG A 144 1.50 2.78 -24.17
N GLU A 145 1.16 4.06 -24.35
CA GLU A 145 0.37 4.50 -25.51
C GLU A 145 1.02 4.07 -26.82
N GLY A 146 0.22 3.40 -27.65
CA GLY A 146 0.64 2.90 -28.95
C GLY A 146 1.68 1.77 -28.91
N THR A 147 1.89 1.12 -27.76
CA THR A 147 2.87 0.01 -27.62
C THR A 147 2.20 -1.34 -27.34
N LEU A 148 0.87 -1.40 -27.29
CA LEU A 148 0.13 -2.64 -27.14
C LEU A 148 0.26 -3.47 -28.43
N GLN A 149 0.43 -4.78 -28.28
CA GLN A 149 0.74 -5.65 -29.41
C GLN A 149 -0.48 -6.35 -29.97
N ALA A 150 -0.47 -6.55 -31.29
CA ALA A 150 -1.42 -7.44 -31.96
C ALA A 150 -1.18 -8.88 -31.52
N GLY A 151 -2.25 -9.66 -31.45
CA GLY A 151 -2.17 -11.07 -31.07
C GLY A 151 -3.47 -11.58 -30.48
N THR A 152 -3.52 -12.86 -30.16
CA THR A 152 -4.66 -13.47 -29.47
C THR A 152 -4.31 -13.72 -28.02
N TYR A 153 -5.15 -13.17 -27.12
CA TYR A 153 -4.93 -13.17 -25.68
C TYR A 153 -6.07 -13.91 -24.97
N ASP A 154 -5.73 -14.64 -23.93
CA ASP A 154 -6.69 -15.35 -23.07
C ASP A 154 -6.90 -14.53 -21.79
N LEU A 155 -7.91 -13.67 -21.80
CA LEU A 155 -8.18 -12.68 -20.75
C LEU A 155 -9.40 -13.07 -19.90
N SER A 156 -9.46 -12.57 -18.66
CA SER A 156 -10.56 -12.81 -17.73
C SER A 156 -11.17 -11.48 -17.27
N PRO A 157 -12.52 -11.41 -17.06
CA PRO A 157 -13.18 -10.26 -16.46
C PRO A 157 -12.80 -10.04 -14.98
N SER A 158 -12.04 -10.96 -14.37
CA SER A 158 -11.46 -10.80 -13.05
C SER A 158 -10.15 -10.00 -13.05
N LEU A 159 -9.59 -9.72 -14.24
CA LEU A 159 -8.42 -8.88 -14.38
C LEU A 159 -8.79 -7.39 -14.30
N ARG A 160 -7.99 -6.61 -13.60
CA ARG A 160 -8.08 -5.16 -13.62
C ARG A 160 -7.59 -4.58 -14.95
N PRO A 161 -8.01 -3.38 -15.35
CA PRO A 161 -7.51 -2.72 -16.55
C PRO A 161 -5.97 -2.68 -16.64
N SER A 162 -5.27 -2.39 -15.53
CA SER A 162 -3.79 -2.40 -15.46
C SER A 162 -3.19 -3.78 -15.76
N GLU A 163 -3.82 -4.85 -15.29
CA GLU A 163 -3.38 -6.23 -15.53
C GLU A 163 -3.61 -6.65 -16.99
N ILE A 164 -4.72 -6.22 -17.59
CA ILE A 164 -4.98 -6.43 -19.01
C ILE A 164 -3.95 -5.68 -19.87
N VAL A 165 -3.59 -4.43 -19.52
CA VAL A 165 -2.52 -3.68 -20.20
C VAL A 165 -1.20 -4.45 -20.12
N ALA A 166 -0.87 -5.02 -18.96
CA ALA A 166 0.33 -5.83 -18.83
C ALA A 166 0.30 -7.07 -19.74
N ALA A 167 -0.86 -7.74 -19.85
CA ALA A 167 -1.04 -8.91 -20.71
C ALA A 167 -0.95 -8.59 -22.21
N LEU A 168 -1.45 -7.42 -22.65
CA LEU A 168 -1.44 -7.01 -24.07
C LEU A 168 -0.09 -6.46 -24.57
N ARG A 169 0.94 -6.46 -23.75
CA ARG A 169 2.25 -5.89 -24.07
C ARG A 169 3.15 -6.79 -24.90
N GLN A 170 2.85 -8.09 -24.92
CA GLN A 170 3.66 -9.07 -25.64
C GLN A 170 2.74 -10.18 -26.21
N GLU A 171 3.13 -10.77 -27.35
CA GLU A 171 2.61 -12.09 -27.70
C GLU A 171 2.78 -12.98 -26.45
N ALA A 172 1.70 -13.66 -26.03
CA ALA A 172 1.75 -14.53 -24.88
C ALA A 172 2.97 -15.46 -25.03
N GLY A 173 3.96 -15.26 -24.19
CA GLY A 173 5.13 -16.13 -24.13
C GLY A 173 4.72 -17.52 -23.68
N PRO A 174 5.59 -18.49 -23.78
CA PRO A 174 5.31 -19.82 -23.22
C PRO A 174 5.02 -19.68 -21.74
N GLU A 175 3.93 -20.31 -21.27
CA GLU A 175 3.63 -20.37 -19.84
C GLU A 175 4.82 -21.00 -19.09
N VAL A 176 5.30 -20.32 -18.05
CA VAL A 176 6.34 -20.79 -17.16
C VAL A 176 5.73 -21.00 -15.77
N GLU A 177 5.77 -22.23 -15.29
CA GLU A 177 5.40 -22.52 -13.91
C GLU A 177 6.62 -22.28 -13.00
N ILE A 178 6.43 -21.45 -11.99
CA ILE A 178 7.43 -21.20 -10.93
C ILE A 178 6.83 -21.52 -9.57
N THR A 179 7.63 -22.08 -8.67
CA THR A 179 7.21 -22.40 -7.30
C THR A 179 8.18 -21.74 -6.31
N LEU A 180 7.69 -20.73 -5.59
CA LEU A 180 8.40 -20.11 -4.49
C LEU A 180 8.14 -20.91 -3.21
N GLN A 181 9.20 -21.32 -2.52
CA GLN A 181 9.06 -22.13 -1.32
C GLN A 181 8.83 -21.28 -0.08
N GLU A 182 8.14 -21.86 0.87
CA GLU A 182 7.88 -21.24 2.17
C GLU A 182 9.19 -21.09 2.96
N GLY A 183 9.36 -19.91 3.57
CA GLY A 183 10.56 -19.61 4.35
C GLY A 183 11.81 -19.27 3.51
N TRP A 184 11.68 -19.12 2.19
CA TRP A 184 12.72 -18.54 1.38
C TRP A 184 12.90 -17.05 1.69
N ARG A 185 14.13 -16.61 1.66
CA ARG A 185 14.47 -15.20 1.72
C ARG A 185 14.53 -14.60 0.30
N LEU A 186 14.57 -13.29 0.23
CA LEU A 186 14.55 -12.54 -1.04
C LEU A 186 15.64 -13.07 -2.01
N GLU A 187 16.86 -13.29 -1.53
CA GLU A 187 17.97 -13.75 -2.37
C GLU A 187 17.74 -15.17 -2.91
N GLU A 188 17.08 -16.05 -2.13
CA GLU A 188 16.71 -17.40 -2.61
C GLU A 188 15.67 -17.31 -3.72
N VAL A 189 14.68 -16.40 -3.58
CA VAL A 189 13.68 -16.16 -4.62
C VAL A 189 14.33 -15.63 -5.89
N VAL A 190 15.16 -14.59 -5.81
CA VAL A 190 15.88 -14.00 -6.95
C VAL A 190 16.78 -15.03 -7.61
N GLY A 191 17.58 -15.74 -6.81
CA GLY A 191 18.46 -16.80 -7.30
C GLY A 191 17.71 -17.92 -8.02
N TYR A 192 16.53 -18.32 -7.52
CA TYR A 192 15.68 -19.29 -8.18
C TYR A 192 15.10 -18.73 -9.50
N LEU A 193 14.55 -17.51 -9.49
CA LEU A 193 13.98 -16.88 -10.68
C LEU A 193 15.03 -16.74 -11.80
N SER A 194 16.30 -16.48 -11.48
CA SER A 194 17.40 -16.40 -12.45
C SER A 194 17.66 -17.70 -13.20
N THR A 195 17.21 -18.83 -12.66
CA THR A 195 17.37 -20.18 -13.29
C THR A 195 16.15 -20.60 -14.09
N THR A 196 15.05 -19.85 -14.05
CA THR A 196 13.81 -20.16 -14.74
C THR A 196 13.86 -19.79 -16.23
N LYS A 197 12.79 -20.11 -16.96
CA LYS A 197 12.64 -19.73 -18.37
C LYS A 197 12.01 -18.35 -18.57
N LEU A 198 11.87 -17.55 -17.52
CA LEU A 198 11.42 -16.16 -17.63
C LEU A 198 12.45 -15.35 -18.40
N THR A 199 12.00 -14.51 -19.32
CA THR A 199 12.90 -13.65 -20.12
C THR A 199 13.11 -12.28 -19.50
N MET A 200 12.52 -12.01 -18.33
CA MET A 200 12.73 -10.77 -17.59
C MET A 200 14.20 -10.57 -17.23
N ASN A 201 14.62 -9.30 -17.16
CA ASN A 201 15.93 -8.98 -16.61
C ASN A 201 15.93 -9.19 -15.09
N ILE A 202 16.78 -10.09 -14.60
CA ILE A 202 16.86 -10.39 -13.16
C ILE A 202 17.43 -9.25 -12.34
N ASP A 203 18.30 -8.42 -12.92
CA ASP A 203 18.85 -7.24 -12.24
C ASP A 203 17.75 -6.19 -12.02
N ASP A 204 16.82 -6.01 -12.99
CA ASP A 204 15.67 -5.12 -12.84
C ASP A 204 14.72 -5.62 -11.74
N PHE A 205 14.50 -6.94 -11.66
CA PHE A 205 13.69 -7.53 -10.59
C PHE A 205 14.37 -7.35 -9.23
N THR A 206 15.68 -7.57 -9.16
CA THR A 206 16.47 -7.39 -7.95
C THR A 206 16.38 -5.95 -7.45
N GLU A 207 16.55 -4.97 -8.36
CA GLU A 207 16.44 -3.55 -8.00
C GLU A 207 15.04 -3.20 -7.47
N LEU A 208 13.98 -3.72 -8.10
CA LEU A 208 12.61 -3.48 -7.64
C LEU A 208 12.32 -4.03 -6.23
N VAL A 209 12.88 -5.20 -5.89
CA VAL A 209 12.64 -5.82 -4.58
C VAL A 209 13.58 -5.29 -3.49
N GLU A 210 14.80 -4.88 -3.83
CA GLU A 210 15.75 -4.28 -2.89
C GLU A 210 15.46 -2.80 -2.63
N ASN A 211 15.01 -2.06 -3.66
CA ASN A 211 14.76 -0.62 -3.62
C ASN A 211 13.37 -0.29 -4.20
N PRO A 212 12.28 -0.74 -3.57
CA PRO A 212 10.94 -0.57 -4.12
C PRO A 212 10.61 0.91 -4.36
N PRO A 213 10.20 1.29 -5.59
CA PRO A 213 9.90 2.66 -5.90
C PRO A 213 8.60 3.13 -5.23
N ALA A 214 8.47 4.44 -5.00
CA ALA A 214 7.39 5.01 -4.23
C ALA A 214 5.99 4.82 -4.86
N ASP A 215 5.90 4.64 -6.17
CA ASP A 215 4.66 4.30 -6.87
C ASP A 215 4.22 2.86 -6.57
N LEU A 216 5.13 1.90 -6.60
CA LEU A 216 4.88 0.52 -6.19
C LEU A 216 4.37 0.45 -4.74
N ILE A 217 5.04 1.15 -3.80
CA ILE A 217 4.63 1.18 -2.39
C ILE A 217 3.21 1.73 -2.23
N ARG A 218 2.83 2.75 -3.00
CA ARG A 218 1.48 3.34 -2.93
C ARG A 218 0.39 2.48 -3.57
N GLU A 219 0.74 1.60 -4.47
CA GLU A 219 -0.20 0.71 -5.15
C GLU A 219 -0.77 -0.35 -4.22
N TYR A 220 0.05 -0.85 -3.27
CA TYR A 220 -0.33 -1.89 -2.34
C TYR A 220 -0.55 -1.33 -0.94
N ASP A 221 -1.78 -1.39 -0.44
CA ASP A 221 -2.18 -0.82 0.87
C ASP A 221 -1.39 -1.39 2.05
N PHE A 222 -0.94 -2.65 1.95
CA PHE A 222 -0.14 -3.31 2.97
C PHE A 222 1.35 -2.89 2.98
N LEU A 223 1.80 -2.14 1.98
CA LEU A 223 3.15 -1.57 1.91
C LEU A 223 3.19 -0.10 2.34
N VAL A 224 2.04 0.54 2.60
CA VAL A 224 1.97 1.98 2.90
C VAL A 224 2.79 2.37 4.12
N ASP A 225 2.89 1.47 5.11
CA ASP A 225 3.67 1.65 6.34
C ASP A 225 5.09 1.05 6.25
N LEU A 226 5.52 0.59 5.06
CA LEU A 226 6.86 0.05 4.88
C LEU A 226 7.90 1.15 5.17
N PRO A 227 8.81 0.95 6.14
CA PRO A 227 9.79 1.96 6.48
C PRO A 227 10.70 2.30 5.29
N LYS A 228 11.04 3.58 5.14
CA LYS A 228 11.86 4.04 4.02
C LYS A 228 13.21 3.31 3.95
N GLY A 229 13.57 2.86 2.76
CA GLY A 229 14.81 2.12 2.50
C GLY A 229 14.76 0.65 2.89
N ARG A 230 13.56 0.11 3.10
CA ARG A 230 13.31 -1.33 3.28
C ARG A 230 13.18 -2.03 1.94
N THR A 231 13.65 -3.26 1.92
CA THR A 231 13.43 -4.20 0.82
C THR A 231 12.03 -4.82 0.92
N LEU A 232 11.62 -5.57 -0.09
CA LEU A 232 10.39 -6.38 -0.07
C LEU A 232 10.63 -7.79 0.54
N GLU A 233 11.66 -7.95 1.39
CA GLU A 233 11.87 -9.19 2.16
C GLU A 233 10.61 -9.53 2.96
N GLY A 234 10.14 -10.77 2.83
CA GLY A 234 8.94 -11.27 3.50
C GLY A 234 7.61 -11.02 2.76
N TYR A 235 7.62 -10.24 1.66
CA TYR A 235 6.42 -9.90 0.89
C TYR A 235 6.27 -10.68 -0.42
N LEU A 236 7.29 -11.42 -0.86
CA LEU A 236 7.24 -12.29 -2.03
C LEU A 236 6.55 -13.61 -1.64
N TYR A 237 5.22 -13.69 -1.86
CA TYR A 237 4.42 -14.77 -1.29
C TYR A 237 4.81 -16.15 -1.84
N PRO A 238 5.02 -17.16 -0.99
CA PRO A 238 5.32 -18.53 -1.41
C PRO A 238 4.05 -19.21 -1.96
N ASP A 239 4.06 -19.52 -3.26
CA ASP A 239 3.00 -20.24 -3.97
C ASP A 239 3.56 -20.80 -5.29
N THR A 240 2.74 -21.55 -6.03
CA THR A 240 3.03 -21.95 -7.41
C THR A 240 2.29 -21.01 -8.36
N TYR A 241 3.04 -20.36 -9.24
CA TYR A 241 2.57 -19.37 -10.18
C TYR A 241 2.70 -19.86 -11.62
N ARG A 242 1.71 -19.56 -12.43
CA ARG A 242 1.78 -19.72 -13.89
C ARG A 242 1.88 -18.36 -14.50
N ILE A 243 3.03 -18.07 -15.04
CA ILE A 243 3.44 -16.74 -15.49
C ILE A 243 3.75 -16.83 -16.98
N ASP A 244 3.36 -15.83 -17.75
CA ASP A 244 3.85 -15.65 -19.10
C ASP A 244 5.37 -15.43 -19.07
N GLY A 245 6.12 -16.29 -19.74
CA GLY A 245 7.57 -16.26 -19.74
C GLY A 245 8.20 -15.01 -20.32
N SER A 246 7.40 -14.19 -21.00
CA SER A 246 7.83 -12.92 -21.61
C SER A 246 7.59 -11.69 -20.72
N TRP A 247 6.94 -11.85 -19.55
CA TRP A 247 6.67 -10.74 -18.66
C TRP A 247 7.95 -10.07 -18.17
N ASP A 248 7.88 -8.75 -18.00
CA ASP A 248 8.98 -7.99 -17.39
C ASP A 248 9.01 -8.16 -15.85
N ALA A 249 10.07 -7.67 -15.25
CA ALA A 249 10.30 -7.76 -13.80
C ALA A 249 9.15 -7.19 -12.97
N ARG A 250 8.54 -6.09 -13.44
CA ARG A 250 7.43 -5.45 -12.73
C ARG A 250 6.18 -6.30 -12.77
N ALA A 251 5.80 -6.85 -13.91
CA ALA A 251 4.62 -7.71 -14.05
C ALA A 251 4.75 -8.99 -13.21
N VAL A 252 5.94 -9.59 -13.16
CA VAL A 252 6.21 -10.74 -12.27
C VAL A 252 6.05 -10.34 -10.81
N LEU A 253 6.64 -9.22 -10.38
CA LEU A 253 6.54 -8.74 -9.01
C LEU A 253 5.09 -8.44 -8.60
N ASP A 254 4.31 -7.82 -9.49
CA ASP A 254 2.91 -7.46 -9.22
C ASP A 254 2.05 -8.69 -8.90
N VAL A 255 2.28 -9.82 -9.57
CA VAL A 255 1.58 -11.08 -9.25
C VAL A 255 1.95 -11.60 -7.87
N LEU A 256 3.24 -11.55 -7.50
CA LEU A 256 3.69 -12.00 -6.18
C LEU A 256 3.09 -11.15 -5.06
N LEU A 257 3.09 -9.82 -5.24
CA LEU A 257 2.53 -8.87 -4.28
C LEU A 257 1.00 -8.94 -4.22
N SER A 258 0.32 -9.06 -5.35
CA SER A 258 -1.15 -9.23 -5.38
C SER A 258 -1.55 -10.49 -4.62
N THR A 259 -0.86 -11.60 -4.85
CA THR A 259 -1.09 -12.85 -4.11
C THR A 259 -0.86 -12.67 -2.62
N PHE A 260 0.20 -11.95 -2.20
CA PHE A 260 0.42 -11.62 -0.78
C PHE A 260 -0.77 -10.84 -0.21
N GLY A 261 -1.26 -9.81 -0.92
CA GLY A 261 -2.42 -9.01 -0.51
C GLY A 261 -3.69 -9.84 -0.32
N GLU A 262 -3.97 -10.80 -1.20
CA GLU A 262 -5.09 -11.73 -1.08
C GLU A 262 -5.02 -12.60 0.19
N ARG A 263 -3.81 -12.97 0.62
CA ARG A 263 -3.61 -13.76 1.85
C ARG A 263 -3.77 -12.93 3.12
N LEU A 264 -3.62 -11.61 3.03
CA LEU A 264 -3.94 -10.66 4.10
C LEU A 264 -5.45 -10.36 4.17
N THR A 265 -6.25 -11.40 4.34
CA THR A 265 -7.72 -11.27 4.47
C THR A 265 -8.10 -10.29 5.57
N ASN A 266 -9.31 -9.72 5.52
CA ASN A 266 -9.82 -8.83 6.58
C ASN A 266 -9.73 -9.45 7.98
N ARG A 267 -9.88 -10.77 8.10
CA ARG A 267 -9.73 -11.47 9.37
C ARG A 267 -8.28 -11.44 9.86
N VAL A 268 -7.30 -11.63 8.97
CA VAL A 268 -5.87 -11.58 9.31
C VAL A 268 -5.49 -10.16 9.70
N ARG A 269 -5.88 -9.15 8.91
CA ARG A 269 -5.63 -7.73 9.20
C ARG A 269 -6.19 -7.33 10.58
N LYS A 270 -7.45 -7.68 10.84
CA LYS A 270 -8.07 -7.41 12.13
C LYS A 270 -7.35 -8.11 13.29
N GLY A 271 -6.93 -9.36 13.11
CA GLY A 271 -6.16 -10.08 14.12
C GLY A 271 -4.80 -9.42 14.39
N ILE A 272 -4.10 -8.94 13.37
CA ILE A 272 -2.85 -8.19 13.50
C ILE A 272 -3.07 -6.90 14.32
N GLU A 273 -4.12 -6.14 14.00
CA GLU A 273 -4.51 -4.95 14.75
C GLU A 273 -4.87 -5.26 16.22
N GLU A 274 -5.60 -6.34 16.46
CA GLU A 274 -5.93 -6.82 17.82
C GLU A 274 -4.69 -7.23 18.63
N GLN A 275 -3.62 -7.65 17.96
CA GLN A 275 -2.30 -7.87 18.58
C GLN A 275 -1.49 -6.56 18.76
N GLY A 276 -2.00 -5.42 18.32
CA GLY A 276 -1.31 -4.12 18.41
C GLY A 276 -0.08 -4.01 17.51
N LEU A 277 -0.05 -4.74 16.40
CA LEU A 277 1.05 -4.76 15.45
C LEU A 277 0.68 -4.03 14.15
N THR A 278 1.67 -3.42 13.50
CA THR A 278 1.58 -3.03 12.09
C THR A 278 1.69 -4.25 11.19
N ILE A 279 1.36 -4.11 9.89
CA ILE A 279 1.53 -5.22 8.93
C ILE A 279 3.02 -5.60 8.82
N ASP A 280 3.94 -4.63 8.75
CA ASP A 280 5.38 -4.89 8.65
C ASP A 280 5.92 -5.66 9.88
N GLU A 281 5.50 -5.27 11.09
CA GLU A 281 5.85 -5.99 12.32
C GLU A 281 5.27 -7.41 12.34
N ALA A 282 4.05 -7.59 11.85
CA ALA A 282 3.43 -8.90 11.77
C ALA A 282 4.11 -9.82 10.73
N VAL A 283 4.51 -9.28 9.59
CA VAL A 283 5.29 -10.02 8.57
C VAL A 283 6.66 -10.38 9.13
N THR A 284 7.32 -9.46 9.84
CA THR A 284 8.60 -9.70 10.51
C THR A 284 8.48 -10.86 11.52
N LEU A 285 7.47 -10.84 12.39
CA LEU A 285 7.22 -11.94 13.33
C LEU A 285 6.86 -13.25 12.61
N ALA A 286 6.00 -13.17 11.58
CA ALA A 286 5.60 -14.35 10.82
C ALA A 286 6.79 -15.01 10.12
N SER A 287 7.77 -14.24 9.63
CA SER A 287 8.99 -14.76 9.03
C SER A 287 9.86 -15.54 10.04
N ILE A 288 9.92 -15.08 11.30
CA ILE A 288 10.61 -15.78 12.37
C ILE A 288 9.85 -17.08 12.73
N VAL A 289 8.52 -16.99 12.94
CA VAL A 289 7.66 -18.14 13.22
C VAL A 289 7.74 -19.19 12.11
N GLU A 290 7.87 -18.75 10.85
CA GLU A 290 8.05 -19.65 9.68
C GLU A 290 9.30 -20.52 9.84
N ARG A 291 10.39 -19.93 10.30
CA ARG A 291 11.69 -20.61 10.45
C ARG A 291 11.81 -21.45 11.75
N GLU A 292 10.98 -21.16 12.76
CA GLU A 292 11.02 -21.87 14.04
C GLU A 292 10.05 -23.06 14.09
N ALA A 293 8.84 -22.90 13.51
CA ALA A 293 7.77 -23.85 13.71
C ALA A 293 7.80 -25.01 12.71
N VAL A 294 7.95 -26.21 13.20
CA VAL A 294 7.79 -27.45 12.40
C VAL A 294 6.30 -27.85 12.29
N LEU A 295 5.56 -27.75 13.39
CA LEU A 295 4.16 -28.18 13.46
C LEU A 295 3.21 -26.97 13.37
N ASP A 296 2.29 -26.96 12.42
CA ASP A 296 1.33 -25.86 12.23
C ASP A 296 0.52 -25.56 13.48
N LYS A 297 0.14 -26.57 14.27
CA LYS A 297 -0.62 -26.40 15.53
C LYS A 297 0.13 -25.61 16.61
N GLU A 298 1.46 -25.53 16.53
CA GLU A 298 2.31 -24.82 17.50
C GLU A 298 2.65 -23.39 17.05
N ARG A 299 2.45 -23.03 15.76
CA ARG A 299 2.70 -21.69 15.26
C ARG A 299 2.02 -20.58 16.09
N PRO A 300 0.72 -20.69 16.49
CA PRO A 300 0.10 -19.65 17.33
C PRO A 300 0.74 -19.55 18.73
N LEU A 301 1.26 -20.65 19.29
CA LEU A 301 1.94 -20.66 20.59
C LEU A 301 3.31 -19.99 20.48
N ILE A 302 4.09 -20.32 19.45
CA ILE A 302 5.40 -19.69 19.16
C ILE A 302 5.21 -18.19 18.87
N ALA A 303 4.23 -17.83 18.06
CA ALA A 303 3.86 -16.44 17.82
C ALA A 303 3.49 -15.71 19.14
N GLY A 304 2.71 -16.36 20.00
CA GLY A 304 2.36 -15.85 21.33
C GLY A 304 3.57 -15.57 22.21
N VAL A 305 4.58 -16.45 22.20
CA VAL A 305 5.84 -16.21 22.92
C VAL A 305 6.54 -14.95 22.41
N TYR A 306 6.66 -14.79 21.11
CA TYR A 306 7.36 -13.65 20.54
C TYR A 306 6.59 -12.34 20.74
N VAL A 307 5.26 -12.34 20.56
CA VAL A 307 4.42 -11.16 20.84
C VAL A 307 4.53 -10.76 22.31
N ASN A 308 4.46 -11.72 23.26
CA ASN A 308 4.64 -11.46 24.68
C ASN A 308 6.00 -10.84 25.00
N ARG A 309 7.09 -11.34 24.37
CA ARG A 309 8.44 -10.79 24.57
C ARG A 309 8.55 -9.35 24.08
N VAL A 310 8.02 -9.04 22.90
CA VAL A 310 8.06 -7.69 22.32
C VAL A 310 7.22 -6.70 23.13
N GLN A 311 6.01 -7.10 23.54
CA GLN A 311 5.06 -6.21 24.21
C GLN A 311 5.28 -6.03 25.70
N GLN A 312 6.07 -6.92 26.33
CA GLN A 312 6.34 -6.88 27.76
C GLN A 312 7.86 -6.84 28.03
N PRO A 313 8.51 -5.71 27.68
CA PRO A 313 9.97 -5.56 27.84
C PRO A 313 10.43 -5.58 29.32
N GLU A 314 9.51 -5.38 30.27
CA GLU A 314 9.73 -5.52 31.71
C GLU A 314 9.76 -6.98 32.19
N ALA A 315 9.31 -7.93 31.36
CA ALA A 315 9.34 -9.34 31.69
C ALA A 315 10.79 -9.86 31.79
N GLU A 316 10.94 -11.09 32.29
CA GLU A 316 12.22 -11.75 32.53
C GLU A 316 13.10 -11.81 31.25
N THR A 317 12.47 -11.86 30.07
CA THR A 317 13.13 -11.88 28.75
C THR A 317 13.63 -10.51 28.28
N ARG A 318 13.23 -9.40 28.93
CA ARG A 318 13.66 -8.03 28.63
C ARG A 318 13.43 -7.59 27.19
N GLY A 319 12.39 -8.10 26.54
CA GLY A 319 12.11 -7.80 25.13
C GLY A 319 13.01 -8.51 24.12
N LEU A 320 13.92 -9.38 24.57
CA LEU A 320 14.82 -10.13 23.70
C LEU A 320 14.08 -11.30 23.03
N LEU A 321 14.15 -11.38 21.70
CA LEU A 321 13.51 -12.49 20.97
C LEU A 321 14.32 -13.79 21.11
N ASN A 322 15.64 -13.73 21.19
CA ASN A 322 16.53 -14.89 21.23
C ASN A 322 16.18 -15.89 20.11
N ALA A 323 16.08 -15.41 18.90
CA ALA A 323 15.68 -16.16 17.73
C ALA A 323 16.91 -16.49 16.86
N ASP A 324 17.32 -17.75 16.81
CA ASP A 324 18.46 -18.22 16.01
C ASP A 324 18.33 -17.85 14.51
N PRO A 325 17.14 -17.94 13.88
CA PRO A 325 17.00 -17.60 12.47
C PRO A 325 17.39 -16.17 12.12
N THR A 326 17.26 -15.20 13.04
CA THR A 326 17.69 -13.82 12.79
C THR A 326 19.20 -13.68 12.67
N LEU A 327 19.93 -14.48 13.45
CA LEU A 327 21.39 -14.55 13.40
C LEU A 327 21.88 -15.26 12.14
N GLN A 328 21.24 -16.37 11.78
CA GLN A 328 21.53 -17.11 10.55
C GLN A 328 21.35 -16.21 9.33
N TYR A 329 20.24 -15.45 9.29
CA TYR A 329 19.97 -14.47 8.25
C TYR A 329 21.10 -13.43 8.14
N ALA A 330 21.50 -12.82 9.24
CA ALA A 330 22.53 -11.80 9.28
C ALA A 330 23.92 -12.36 8.90
N LEU A 331 24.31 -13.52 9.41
CA LEU A 331 25.58 -14.16 9.08
C LEU A 331 25.69 -14.50 7.59
N ALA A 332 24.63 -15.07 7.01
CA ALA A 332 24.60 -15.37 5.58
C ALA A 332 24.64 -14.11 4.72
N THR A 333 23.92 -13.05 5.13
CA THR A 333 23.95 -11.74 4.45
C THR A 333 25.35 -11.11 4.49
N ASP A 334 26.07 -11.24 5.61
CA ASP A 334 27.46 -10.75 5.71
C ASP A 334 28.43 -11.55 4.87
N ALA A 335 28.36 -12.87 4.97
CA ALA A 335 29.26 -13.79 4.27
C ALA A 335 29.15 -13.69 2.74
N ASN A 336 27.95 -13.40 2.24
CA ASN A 336 27.67 -13.39 0.79
C ASN A 336 27.52 -11.96 0.22
N ARG A 337 27.99 -10.96 0.95
CA ARG A 337 27.94 -9.57 0.53
C ARG A 337 28.69 -9.34 -0.77
N GLY A 338 27.99 -8.79 -1.78
CA GLY A 338 28.56 -8.45 -3.09
C GLY A 338 28.65 -9.62 -4.06
N THR A 339 28.05 -10.78 -3.73
CA THR A 339 27.82 -11.83 -4.73
C THR A 339 26.74 -11.39 -5.73
N SER A 340 26.83 -11.90 -6.95
CA SER A 340 25.86 -11.60 -8.00
C SER A 340 24.54 -12.33 -7.76
N PRO A 341 23.37 -11.72 -8.10
CA PRO A 341 22.07 -12.41 -8.10
C PRO A 341 22.07 -13.77 -8.81
N MET A 342 22.86 -13.92 -9.86
CA MET A 342 23.01 -15.17 -10.60
C MET A 342 23.69 -16.31 -9.77
N GLU A 343 24.42 -15.96 -8.72
CA GLU A 343 25.11 -16.91 -7.84
C GLU A 343 24.25 -17.30 -6.62
N TRP A 344 23.22 -16.51 -6.29
CA TRP A 344 22.42 -16.66 -5.07
C TRP A 344 21.72 -18.01 -4.96
N GLY A 345 21.31 -18.61 -6.08
CA GLY A 345 20.69 -19.93 -6.10
C GLY A 345 21.58 -21.08 -5.62
N SER A 346 22.90 -20.88 -5.50
CA SER A 346 23.87 -21.90 -5.04
C SER A 346 24.35 -21.68 -3.60
N ILE A 347 23.88 -20.63 -2.92
CA ILE A 347 24.35 -20.27 -1.57
C ILE A 347 23.52 -20.97 -0.50
N GLU A 348 24.21 -21.44 0.55
CA GLU A 348 23.58 -21.90 1.80
C GLU A 348 23.19 -20.66 2.63
N TRP A 349 21.94 -20.27 2.54
CA TRP A 349 21.45 -19.05 3.20
C TRP A 349 21.08 -19.23 4.68
N TRP A 350 21.04 -20.48 5.18
CA TRP A 350 20.63 -20.78 6.55
C TRP A 350 21.72 -21.63 7.27
N PRO A 351 22.93 -21.09 7.39
CA PRO A 351 24.02 -21.83 8.02
C PRO A 351 23.72 -22.12 9.49
N PRO A 352 24.05 -23.32 10.02
CA PRO A 352 23.90 -23.59 11.43
C PRO A 352 24.81 -22.68 12.28
N LEU A 353 24.29 -22.22 13.44
CA LEU A 353 25.11 -21.45 14.37
C LEU A 353 26.21 -22.31 14.96
N GLN A 354 27.46 -21.81 14.97
CA GLN A 354 28.61 -22.50 15.47
C GLN A 354 28.88 -22.25 16.97
N VAL A 355 28.25 -21.19 17.51
CA VAL A 355 28.35 -20.74 18.90
C VAL A 355 26.94 -20.44 19.45
N GLY A 356 26.82 -20.23 20.76
CA GLY A 356 25.57 -19.80 21.35
C GLY A 356 25.10 -18.46 20.77
N GLY A 357 23.79 -18.25 20.64
CA GLY A 357 23.26 -17.08 19.97
C GLY A 357 23.75 -15.75 20.55
N ALA A 358 23.94 -15.64 21.86
CA ALA A 358 24.50 -14.45 22.51
C ALA A 358 25.99 -14.20 22.18
N ASP A 359 26.72 -15.24 21.76
CA ASP A 359 28.16 -15.16 21.43
C ASP A 359 28.38 -14.90 19.92
N VAL A 360 27.33 -14.78 19.12
CA VAL A 360 27.43 -14.46 17.69
C VAL A 360 27.76 -12.97 17.56
N GLU A 361 28.89 -12.68 16.94
CA GLU A 361 29.31 -11.33 16.60
C GLU A 361 28.78 -10.96 15.20
N LEU A 362 28.10 -9.82 15.09
CA LEU A 362 27.60 -9.26 13.84
C LEU A 362 28.24 -7.89 13.58
N PRO A 363 28.50 -7.51 12.33
CA PRO A 363 28.95 -6.16 12.00
C PRO A 363 27.86 -5.14 12.34
N ASP A 364 28.26 -3.89 12.65
CA ASP A 364 27.36 -2.81 13.09
C ASP A 364 26.12 -2.63 12.21
N ARG A 365 26.27 -2.76 10.89
CA ARG A 365 25.15 -2.66 9.93
C ARG A 365 24.08 -3.73 10.07
N LEU A 366 24.41 -4.86 10.70
CA LEU A 366 23.53 -6.00 10.95
C LEU A 366 23.25 -6.23 12.43
N ALA A 367 23.73 -5.33 13.30
CA ALA A 367 23.57 -5.46 14.76
C ALA A 367 22.10 -5.60 15.18
N GLY A 368 21.16 -4.99 14.44
CA GLY A 368 19.72 -5.09 14.72
C GLY A 368 19.16 -6.53 14.64
N TYR A 369 19.82 -7.44 13.93
CA TYR A 369 19.43 -8.85 13.87
C TYR A 369 19.96 -9.69 15.05
N GLN A 370 20.82 -9.10 15.90
CA GLN A 370 21.33 -9.76 17.11
C GLN A 370 20.26 -9.73 18.22
N THR A 371 19.22 -10.54 18.06
CA THR A 371 18.04 -10.57 18.93
C THR A 371 18.27 -11.18 20.33
N TYR A 372 19.47 -11.67 20.59
CA TYR A 372 19.92 -12.06 21.93
C TYR A 372 20.46 -10.90 22.76
N LEU A 373 20.88 -9.81 22.09
CA LEU A 373 21.46 -8.64 22.75
C LEU A 373 20.61 -7.37 22.57
N ASN A 374 19.82 -7.32 21.50
CA ASN A 374 18.99 -6.17 21.18
C ASN A 374 17.50 -6.52 21.37
N PRO A 375 16.75 -5.78 22.21
CA PRO A 375 15.33 -6.00 22.41
C PRO A 375 14.50 -5.53 21.21
N GLY A 376 13.34 -6.13 21.04
CA GLY A 376 12.40 -5.81 19.96
C GLY A 376 12.58 -6.67 18.71
N LEU A 377 11.92 -6.23 17.63
CA LEU A 377 11.96 -6.91 16.34
C LEU A 377 13.28 -6.63 15.59
N PRO A 378 13.75 -7.59 14.75
CA PRO A 378 14.85 -7.31 13.84
C PRO A 378 14.45 -6.22 12.83
N PRO A 379 15.44 -5.61 12.14
CA PRO A 379 15.16 -4.50 11.21
C PRO A 379 14.19 -4.84 10.06
N THR A 380 14.17 -6.07 9.55
CA THR A 380 13.30 -6.53 8.46
C THR A 380 12.73 -7.89 8.77
N PRO A 381 11.71 -8.36 8.04
CA PRO A 381 11.46 -9.79 7.89
C PRO A 381 12.75 -10.50 7.46
N ILE A 382 12.85 -11.81 7.70
CA ILE A 382 14.02 -12.61 7.37
C ILE A 382 13.73 -13.68 6.32
N ALA A 383 12.46 -13.88 5.97
CA ALA A 383 12.01 -14.85 4.99
C ALA A 383 10.56 -14.56 4.57
N SER A 384 10.10 -15.15 3.50
CA SER A 384 8.73 -15.11 3.01
C SER A 384 7.84 -16.10 3.76
N PRO A 385 6.92 -15.63 4.64
CA PRO A 385 6.08 -16.51 5.44
C PRO A 385 4.90 -17.03 4.65
N ARG A 386 4.49 -18.28 4.90
CA ARG A 386 3.23 -18.83 4.41
C ARG A 386 2.02 -18.24 5.16
N ALA A 387 0.82 -18.45 4.60
CA ALA A 387 -0.43 -18.01 5.24
C ALA A 387 -0.63 -18.55 6.67
N ALA A 388 -0.12 -19.75 6.98
CA ALA A 388 -0.24 -20.32 8.32
C ALA A 388 0.52 -19.50 9.36
N SER A 389 1.71 -18.99 9.06
CA SER A 389 2.50 -18.14 9.95
C SER A 389 1.91 -16.74 10.11
N LEU A 390 1.41 -16.11 9.02
CA LEU A 390 0.68 -14.84 9.10
C LEU A 390 -0.58 -14.96 9.96
N LYS A 391 -1.37 -16.03 9.77
CA LYS A 391 -2.55 -16.32 10.59
C LYS A 391 -2.19 -16.62 12.04
N ALA A 392 -1.06 -17.26 12.28
CA ALA A 392 -0.57 -17.57 13.63
C ALA A 392 -0.20 -16.30 14.40
N VAL A 393 0.43 -15.32 13.76
CA VAL A 393 0.72 -14.01 14.37
C VAL A 393 -0.59 -13.25 14.61
N ALA A 394 -1.51 -13.23 13.65
CA ALA A 394 -2.83 -12.59 13.81
C ALA A 394 -3.67 -13.22 14.93
N ALA A 395 -3.42 -14.47 15.29
CA ALA A 395 -4.11 -15.22 16.36
C ALA A 395 -3.09 -15.71 17.41
N ALA A 396 -2.08 -14.89 17.72
CA ALA A 396 -1.03 -15.23 18.66
C ALA A 396 -1.62 -15.58 20.05
N ALA A 397 -1.25 -16.73 20.60
CA ALA A 397 -1.78 -17.24 21.85
C ALA A 397 -1.11 -16.57 23.08
N THR A 398 -1.23 -15.24 23.16
CA THR A 398 -0.64 -14.41 24.22
C THR A 398 -1.25 -14.66 25.58
N ASP A 399 -2.53 -15.10 25.63
CA ASP A 399 -3.29 -15.46 26.82
C ASP A 399 -2.70 -16.68 27.56
N ARG A 400 -1.84 -17.47 26.91
CA ARG A 400 -1.13 -18.57 27.54
C ARG A 400 -0.04 -18.11 28.48
N GLY A 401 0.44 -16.86 28.36
CA GLY A 401 1.50 -16.29 29.19
C GLY A 401 2.84 -17.00 29.04
N TYR A 402 3.10 -17.61 27.88
CA TYR A 402 4.38 -18.23 27.60
C TYR A 402 5.40 -17.19 27.13
N TYR A 403 6.63 -17.32 27.65
CA TYR A 403 7.78 -16.50 27.28
C TYR A 403 8.94 -17.33 26.72
N TYR A 404 8.86 -18.65 26.83
CA TYR A 404 9.93 -19.55 26.43
C TYR A 404 9.37 -20.78 25.71
N PHE A 405 10.17 -21.31 24.83
CA PHE A 405 9.96 -22.64 24.27
C PHE A 405 11.32 -23.32 24.00
N VAL A 406 11.32 -24.61 23.89
CA VAL A 406 12.48 -25.42 23.48
C VAL A 406 11.99 -26.62 22.68
N ALA A 407 12.67 -26.94 21.58
CA ALA A 407 12.34 -28.08 20.76
C ALA A 407 12.47 -29.37 21.58
N ALA A 408 11.54 -30.31 21.39
CA ALA A 408 11.66 -31.67 21.85
C ALA A 408 12.82 -32.38 21.10
N CYS A 409 13.31 -33.49 21.62
CA CYS A 409 14.46 -34.16 21.00
C CYS A 409 14.12 -34.65 19.60
N PRO A 410 14.97 -34.37 18.59
CA PRO A 410 14.84 -34.95 17.25
C PRO A 410 14.88 -36.50 17.30
N GLY A 411 13.95 -37.15 16.59
CA GLY A 411 13.82 -38.61 16.57
C GLY A 411 13.16 -39.22 17.81
N GLY A 412 12.76 -38.43 18.79
CA GLY A 412 11.97 -38.82 19.94
C GLY A 412 10.46 -38.90 19.65
N GLU A 413 9.67 -39.34 20.65
CA GLU A 413 8.19 -39.45 20.53
C GLU A 413 7.50 -38.10 20.18
N ARG A 414 8.17 -36.99 20.47
CA ARG A 414 7.64 -35.62 20.26
C ARG A 414 8.41 -34.88 19.17
N ASP A 415 9.06 -35.56 18.28
CA ASP A 415 9.83 -34.95 17.20
C ASP A 415 9.07 -33.86 16.45
N GLY A 416 9.72 -32.74 16.22
CA GLY A 416 9.14 -31.56 15.61
C GLY A 416 8.24 -30.72 16.53
N SER A 417 8.01 -31.11 17.81
CA SER A 417 7.23 -30.32 18.77
C SER A 417 8.09 -29.55 19.76
N HIS A 418 7.44 -28.66 20.55
CA HIS A 418 8.11 -27.85 21.57
C HIS A 418 7.50 -28.03 22.96
N TYR A 419 8.31 -27.76 23.98
CA TYR A 419 7.89 -27.51 25.34
C TYR A 419 7.84 -26.02 25.59
N PHE A 420 6.71 -25.52 26.08
CA PHE A 420 6.46 -24.10 26.37
C PHE A 420 6.57 -23.83 27.86
N ALA A 421 7.03 -22.63 28.24
CA ALA A 421 7.18 -22.22 29.63
C ALA A 421 6.87 -20.72 29.81
N ALA A 422 6.29 -20.39 30.99
CA ALA A 422 6.01 -19.02 31.38
C ALA A 422 7.21 -18.36 32.09
N THR A 423 8.07 -19.14 32.77
CA THR A 423 9.22 -18.66 33.56
C THR A 423 10.52 -19.33 33.13
N TYR A 424 11.64 -18.68 33.40
CA TYR A 424 12.97 -19.24 33.10
C TYR A 424 13.22 -20.53 33.86
N ALA A 425 12.74 -20.66 35.12
CA ALA A 425 12.85 -21.92 35.86
C ALA A 425 12.14 -23.07 35.18
N GLN A 426 10.93 -22.88 34.66
CA GLN A 426 10.21 -23.87 33.86
C GLN A 426 10.94 -24.19 32.56
N GLN A 427 11.51 -23.17 31.90
CA GLN A 427 12.31 -23.36 30.68
C GLN A 427 13.51 -24.26 30.94
N GLN A 428 14.26 -24.04 32.05
CA GLN A 428 15.36 -24.88 32.42
C GLN A 428 14.95 -26.35 32.66
N ALA A 429 13.80 -26.57 33.31
CA ALA A 429 13.24 -27.90 33.49
C ALA A 429 12.88 -28.55 32.12
N ASN A 430 12.28 -27.77 31.20
CA ASN A 430 11.95 -28.25 29.86
C ASN A 430 13.20 -28.61 29.04
N ILE A 431 14.29 -27.85 29.16
CA ILE A 431 15.56 -28.13 28.51
C ILE A 431 16.13 -29.48 29.02
N GLN A 432 16.12 -29.72 30.35
CA GLN A 432 16.58 -30.98 30.91
C GLN A 432 15.70 -32.16 30.47
N ARG A 433 14.39 -31.94 30.41
CA ARG A 433 13.42 -32.92 29.92
C ARG A 433 13.69 -33.28 28.45
N ALA A 434 13.82 -32.28 27.58
CA ALA A 434 14.10 -32.48 26.17
C ALA A 434 15.40 -33.28 25.96
N LYS A 435 16.44 -32.97 26.74
CA LYS A 435 17.73 -33.74 26.72
C LYS A 435 17.58 -35.17 27.19
N ALA A 436 16.78 -35.43 28.23
CA ALA A 436 16.57 -36.78 28.79
C ALA A 436 15.73 -37.68 27.86
N GLU A 437 14.94 -37.11 27.00
CA GLU A 437 14.10 -37.84 26.03
C GLU A 437 14.84 -38.14 24.71
N CYS A 438 16.09 -37.66 24.55
CA CYS A 438 16.90 -38.04 23.40
C CYS A 438 17.27 -39.51 23.42
N PRO A 439 16.97 -40.26 22.36
CA PRO A 439 17.53 -41.60 22.20
C PRO A 439 19.05 -41.48 22.16
N GLY A 440 19.74 -42.23 23.02
CA GLY A 440 21.19 -42.24 23.14
C GLY A 440 21.89 -42.77 21.90
#